data_0bb783b38c44eebf932659ffffe76dca
#
_entry.id   0bb783b38c44eebf932659ffffe76dca
#
_cell.length_a   1.000
_cell.length_b   1.000
_cell.length_c   1.000
_cell.angle_alpha   90.00
_cell.angle_beta   90.00
_cell.angle_gamma   90.00
#
_symmetry.space_group_name_H-M   'P 1'
#
loop_
_entity.id
_entity.type
_entity.pdbx_description
1 polymer ?
#
loop_
_entity_poly.entity_id
_entity_poly.type
_entity_poly.pdbx_seq_one_letter_code
_entity_poly.pdbx_strand_id
1 'polypeptide(L)'
;MQIQIKLLIFFICLSFISNSQENTFIYGSFESNSQYLQDDEDLNFYSPSDNFRSNNYLRLDFQNGNFSYGIQYESYLPSALLGYSEIFNDKDGIAQYYLKYENKNSEVTVGSFYEQFGNGLVFRVWEDRQLGINNTLRGIRYKFYPSKEVEITAIHGKQRFGFEYSNSVISGFNSNINIAEFLKLNNLVFTLGLRHLNRYQKLNAGFGEPE
;
A
#
# COMPACT_ATOMS: atom_id res chain seq x y z
N MET A 1 -19.88 19.65 20.36
CA MET A 1 -20.07 19.82 18.90
C MET A 1 -19.24 18.81 18.08
N GLN A 2 -17.96 18.61 18.31
CA GLN A 2 -17.15 17.62 17.54
C GLN A 2 -17.59 16.15 17.70
N ILE A 3 -18.04 15.73 18.88
CA ILE A 3 -18.53 14.35 19.13
C ILE A 3 -19.84 14.09 18.40
N GLN A 4 -20.74 15.05 18.37
CA GLN A 4 -22.02 14.94 17.66
C GLN A 4 -21.85 14.84 16.14
N ILE A 5 -20.87 15.54 15.59
CA ILE A 5 -20.54 15.47 14.15
C ILE A 5 -19.96 14.09 13.80
N LYS A 6 -19.08 13.53 14.64
CA LYS A 6 -18.52 12.19 14.45
C LYS A 6 -19.60 11.10 14.56
N LEU A 7 -20.52 11.25 15.50
CA LEU A 7 -21.66 10.32 15.63
C LEU A 7 -22.61 10.43 14.42
N LEU A 8 -22.88 11.62 13.94
CA LEU A 8 -23.72 11.84 12.76
C LEU A 8 -23.08 11.20 11.50
N ILE A 9 -21.78 11.40 11.29
CA ILE A 9 -21.05 10.76 10.18
C ILE A 9 -21.09 9.25 10.31
N PHE A 10 -20.91 8.69 11.50
CA PHE A 10 -21.00 7.26 11.77
C PHE A 10 -22.39 6.70 11.45
N PHE A 11 -23.48 7.37 11.84
CA PHE A 11 -24.85 6.96 11.52
C PHE A 11 -25.17 7.12 10.03
N ILE A 12 -24.66 8.13 9.35
CA ILE A 12 -24.80 8.29 7.89
C ILE A 12 -24.07 7.14 7.18
N CYS A 13 -22.86 6.76 7.60
CA CYS A 13 -22.14 5.63 7.03
C CYS A 13 -22.89 4.31 7.25
N LEU A 14 -23.51 4.11 8.42
CA LEU A 14 -24.34 2.91 8.71
C LEU A 14 -25.58 2.83 7.81
N SER A 15 -26.21 3.94 7.45
CA SER A 15 -27.40 3.95 6.58
C SER A 15 -27.09 3.58 5.12
N PHE A 16 -25.87 3.77 4.65
CA PHE A 16 -25.42 3.28 3.34
C PHE A 16 -25.20 1.77 3.29
N ILE A 17 -24.93 1.12 4.42
CA ILE A 17 -24.71 -0.32 4.50
C ILE A 17 -26.03 -1.10 4.37
N SER A 18 -27.15 -0.52 4.79
CA SER A 18 -28.45 -1.22 4.88
C SER A 18 -29.21 -1.39 3.54
N ASN A 19 -28.78 -0.71 2.47
CA ASN A 19 -29.49 -0.74 1.18
C ASN A 19 -28.82 -1.58 0.08
N SER A 20 -27.76 -2.33 0.39
CA SER A 20 -26.99 -3.05 -0.62
C SER A 20 -26.73 -4.50 -0.21
N GLN A 21 -27.76 -5.27 0.03
CA GLN A 21 -27.61 -6.67 0.47
C GLN A 21 -27.34 -7.70 -0.64
N GLU A 22 -27.42 -7.34 -1.92
CA GLU A 22 -27.37 -8.38 -2.96
C GLU A 22 -25.97 -8.79 -3.42
N ASN A 23 -24.88 -8.05 -3.19
CA ASN A 23 -23.52 -8.42 -3.61
C ASN A 23 -22.42 -7.80 -2.74
N THR A 24 -22.57 -7.75 -1.43
CA THR A 24 -21.49 -7.27 -0.54
C THR A 24 -20.68 -8.45 -0.04
N PHE A 25 -19.36 -8.41 -0.30
CA PHE A 25 -18.40 -9.36 0.22
C PHE A 25 -17.51 -8.68 1.24
N ILE A 26 -17.26 -9.38 2.36
CA ILE A 26 -16.34 -8.93 3.41
C ILE A 26 -15.24 -9.99 3.55
N TYR A 27 -14.00 -9.56 3.44
CA TYR A 27 -12.83 -10.40 3.63
C TYR A 27 -12.04 -9.86 4.81
N GLY A 28 -11.50 -10.75 5.62
CA GLY A 28 -10.65 -10.37 6.73
C GLY A 28 -9.50 -11.35 6.90
N SER A 29 -8.35 -10.85 7.34
CA SER A 29 -7.23 -11.67 7.76
C SER A 29 -6.57 -11.07 8.98
N PHE A 30 -6.12 -11.94 9.88
CA PHE A 30 -5.27 -11.59 11.00
C PHE A 30 -4.03 -12.46 10.95
N GLU A 31 -2.87 -11.80 11.01
CA GLU A 31 -1.57 -12.46 11.08
C GLU A 31 -0.81 -11.91 12.29
N SER A 32 -0.22 -12.80 13.06
CA SER A 32 0.60 -12.47 14.22
C SER A 32 1.88 -13.27 14.19
N ASN A 33 3.00 -12.57 14.19
CA ASN A 33 4.34 -13.15 14.27
C ASN A 33 4.99 -12.66 15.55
N SER A 34 5.50 -13.60 16.37
CA SER A 34 6.10 -13.29 17.66
C SER A 34 7.46 -13.95 17.83
N GLN A 35 8.34 -13.26 18.53
CA GLN A 35 9.66 -13.78 18.94
C GLN A 35 9.81 -13.61 20.44
N TYR A 36 10.34 -14.65 21.07
CA TYR A 36 10.82 -14.59 22.45
C TYR A 36 12.33 -14.83 22.44
N LEU A 37 13.10 -13.86 22.88
CA LEU A 37 14.55 -13.86 22.83
C LEU A 37 15.11 -14.30 24.18
N GLN A 38 16.16 -15.09 24.13
CA GLN A 38 16.91 -15.56 25.30
C GLN A 38 18.40 -15.32 25.05
N ASP A 39 19.15 -15.14 26.13
CA ASP A 39 20.61 -15.04 26.05
C ASP A 39 21.19 -16.36 25.53
N ASP A 40 22.21 -16.25 24.70
CA ASP A 40 22.99 -17.37 24.16
C ASP A 40 24.47 -17.02 24.23
N GLU A 41 25.18 -17.64 25.20
CA GLU A 41 26.60 -17.40 25.45
C GLU A 41 27.47 -17.93 24.29
N ASP A 42 27.06 -19.05 23.66
CA ASP A 42 27.83 -19.66 22.57
C ASP A 42 27.83 -18.76 21.30
N LEU A 43 26.72 -18.05 21.06
CA LEU A 43 26.59 -17.08 19.99
C LEU A 43 26.97 -15.65 20.40
N ASN A 44 27.39 -15.46 21.67
CA ASN A 44 27.65 -14.15 22.26
C ASN A 44 26.48 -13.17 22.05
N PHE A 45 25.23 -13.71 22.13
CA PHE A 45 24.00 -12.98 22.00
C PHE A 45 23.40 -12.71 23.36
N TYR A 46 23.12 -11.45 23.64
CA TYR A 46 22.41 -10.99 24.81
C TYR A 46 21.06 -10.40 24.39
N SER A 47 19.98 -10.94 24.95
CA SER A 47 18.63 -10.46 24.65
C SER A 47 18.47 -8.99 25.07
N PRO A 48 17.82 -8.16 24.25
CA PRO A 48 17.48 -6.81 24.66
C PRO A 48 16.49 -6.82 25.83
N SER A 49 16.34 -5.66 26.49
CA SER A 49 15.40 -5.50 27.62
C SER A 49 13.97 -5.97 27.24
N ASP A 50 13.58 -5.76 25.98
CA ASP A 50 12.31 -6.24 25.42
C ASP A 50 12.55 -7.59 24.75
N ASN A 51 12.55 -8.65 25.55
CA ASN A 51 12.78 -10.01 25.06
C ASN A 51 11.58 -10.64 24.33
N PHE A 52 10.38 -10.05 24.47
CA PHE A 52 9.20 -10.41 23.67
C PHE A 52 8.94 -9.36 22.60
N ARG A 53 8.79 -9.79 21.36
CA ARG A 53 8.57 -8.95 20.19
C ARG A 53 7.42 -9.49 19.35
N SER A 54 6.62 -8.61 18.76
CA SER A 54 5.54 -9.05 17.89
C SER A 54 5.22 -8.07 16.78
N ASN A 55 4.89 -8.64 15.60
CA ASN A 55 4.32 -7.92 14.48
C ASN A 55 2.93 -8.48 14.18
N ASN A 56 1.92 -7.65 14.27
CA ASN A 56 0.52 -8.03 14.09
C ASN A 56 -0.11 -7.22 12.95
N TYR A 57 -0.90 -7.89 12.12
CA TYR A 57 -1.55 -7.30 10.96
C TYR A 57 -3.01 -7.73 10.94
N LEU A 58 -3.92 -6.77 11.03
CA LEU A 58 -5.36 -6.99 10.82
C LEU A 58 -5.77 -6.28 9.54
N ARG A 59 -6.27 -7.02 8.57
CA ARG A 59 -6.78 -6.49 7.31
C ARG A 59 -8.25 -6.80 7.16
N LEU A 60 -9.02 -5.80 6.75
CA LEU A 60 -10.42 -5.91 6.40
C LEU A 60 -10.63 -5.28 5.02
N ASP A 61 -11.23 -6.02 4.11
CA ASP A 61 -11.57 -5.59 2.77
C ASP A 61 -13.07 -5.82 2.52
N PHE A 62 -13.69 -4.86 1.88
CA PHE A 62 -15.11 -4.85 1.54
C PHE A 62 -15.26 -4.63 0.04
N GLN A 63 -16.18 -5.36 -0.56
CA GLN A 63 -16.52 -5.18 -1.97
C GLN A 63 -18.04 -5.08 -2.12
N ASN A 64 -18.48 -4.08 -2.85
CA ASN A 64 -19.88 -3.86 -3.17
C ASN A 64 -19.99 -3.37 -4.62
N GLY A 65 -20.46 -4.25 -5.50
CA GLY A 65 -20.52 -3.98 -6.93
C GLY A 65 -19.16 -3.54 -7.48
N ASN A 66 -19.09 -2.35 -8.04
CA ASN A 66 -17.90 -1.77 -8.62
C ASN A 66 -16.95 -1.10 -7.59
N PHE A 67 -17.37 -1.02 -6.34
CA PHE A 67 -16.57 -0.41 -5.28
C PHE A 67 -15.89 -1.46 -4.41
N SER A 68 -14.62 -1.21 -4.09
CA SER A 68 -13.87 -1.95 -3.08
C SER A 68 -13.20 -0.94 -2.15
N TYR A 69 -13.17 -1.25 -0.86
CA TYR A 69 -12.46 -0.44 0.12
C TYR A 69 -11.89 -1.35 1.20
N GLY A 70 -10.77 -0.94 1.75
CA GLY A 70 -10.08 -1.74 2.76
C GLY A 70 -9.29 -0.90 3.72
N ILE A 71 -8.99 -1.54 4.86
CA ILE A 71 -8.21 -0.96 5.93
C ILE A 71 -7.25 -2.03 6.46
N GLN A 72 -6.02 -1.62 6.77
CA GLN A 72 -5.03 -2.45 7.44
C GLN A 72 -4.55 -1.75 8.70
N TYR A 73 -4.74 -2.42 9.83
CA TYR A 73 -4.16 -2.04 11.11
C TYR A 73 -2.89 -2.86 11.34
N GLU A 74 -1.85 -2.22 11.80
CA GLU A 74 -0.58 -2.85 12.15
C GLU A 74 -0.22 -2.52 13.60
N SER A 75 0.42 -3.47 14.28
CA SER A 75 0.89 -3.28 15.66
C SER A 75 2.23 -3.99 15.83
N TYR A 76 3.19 -3.28 16.41
CA TYR A 76 4.56 -3.72 16.65
C TYR A 76 4.89 -3.52 18.14
N LEU A 77 4.10 -4.17 19.00
CA LEU A 77 4.15 -3.99 20.45
C LEU A 77 4.64 -5.27 21.17
N PRO A 78 5.48 -5.14 22.21
CA PRO A 78 6.15 -3.93 22.67
C PRO A 78 7.24 -3.46 21.71
N SER A 79 7.77 -4.33 20.86
CA SER A 79 8.80 -4.03 19.86
C SER A 79 8.60 -4.87 18.61
N ALA A 80 9.02 -4.37 17.45
CA ALA A 80 9.03 -5.11 16.19
C ALA A 80 10.02 -6.29 16.25
N LEU A 81 9.78 -7.32 15.45
CA LEU A 81 10.67 -8.47 15.31
C LEU A 81 12.10 -8.05 14.99
N LEU A 82 13.08 -8.84 15.38
CA LEU A 82 14.48 -8.61 14.98
C LEU A 82 14.59 -8.56 13.45
N GLY A 83 15.38 -7.62 12.96
CA GLY A 83 15.54 -7.36 11.53
C GLY A 83 14.61 -6.27 10.99
N TYR A 84 13.58 -5.87 11.75
CA TYR A 84 12.78 -4.69 11.41
C TYR A 84 13.49 -3.40 11.81
N SER A 85 13.18 -2.31 11.11
CA SER A 85 13.66 -0.99 11.48
C SER A 85 13.07 -0.55 12.82
N GLU A 86 13.88 0.09 13.67
CA GLU A 86 13.45 0.61 14.97
C GLU A 86 12.32 1.64 14.92
N ILE A 87 12.07 2.23 13.71
CA ILE A 87 10.94 3.14 13.52
C ILE A 87 9.57 2.49 13.77
N PHE A 88 9.51 1.15 13.80
CA PHE A 88 8.30 0.41 14.10
C PHE A 88 8.12 0.10 15.58
N ASN A 89 9.19 0.13 16.39
CA ASN A 89 9.12 -0.21 17.79
C ASN A 89 8.10 0.67 18.53
N ASP A 90 7.30 0.04 19.38
CA ASP A 90 6.25 0.69 20.18
C ASP A 90 5.26 1.51 19.33
N LYS A 91 4.96 1.00 18.13
CA LYS A 91 4.02 1.64 17.20
C LYS A 91 2.85 0.74 16.88
N ASP A 92 1.69 1.36 16.77
CA ASP A 92 0.48 0.74 16.27
C ASP A 92 -0.44 1.76 15.60
N GLY A 93 -1.35 1.28 14.77
CA GLY A 93 -2.34 2.15 14.13
C GLY A 93 -2.78 1.68 12.75
N ILE A 94 -3.61 2.52 12.12
CA ILE A 94 -4.06 2.31 10.75
C ILE A 94 -2.92 2.66 9.80
N ALA A 95 -2.31 1.63 9.24
CA ALA A 95 -1.16 1.75 8.36
C ALA A 95 -1.55 2.03 6.92
N GLN A 96 -2.65 1.41 6.46
CA GLN A 96 -3.13 1.55 5.09
C GLN A 96 -4.65 1.61 5.05
N TYR A 97 -5.18 2.33 4.07
CA TYR A 97 -6.58 2.33 3.69
C TYR A 97 -6.71 2.71 2.23
N TYR A 98 -7.73 2.19 1.56
CA TYR A 98 -8.01 2.53 0.17
C TYR A 98 -9.50 2.50 -0.15
N LEU A 99 -9.85 3.25 -1.19
CA LEU A 99 -11.11 3.16 -1.90
C LEU A 99 -10.81 2.94 -3.38
N LYS A 100 -11.38 1.91 -3.96
CA LYS A 100 -11.25 1.58 -5.37
C LYS A 100 -12.62 1.56 -6.04
N TYR A 101 -12.71 2.16 -7.21
CA TYR A 101 -13.81 2.00 -8.14
C TYR A 101 -13.29 1.39 -9.43
N GLU A 102 -13.96 0.34 -9.89
CA GLU A 102 -13.58 -0.39 -11.09
C GLU A 102 -14.80 -0.60 -11.99
N ASN A 103 -14.63 -0.34 -13.26
CA ASN A 103 -15.60 -0.67 -14.30
C ASN A 103 -14.89 -1.42 -15.44
N LYS A 104 -15.63 -1.74 -16.51
CA LYS A 104 -15.10 -2.52 -17.64
C LYS A 104 -13.82 -1.94 -18.26
N ASN A 105 -13.66 -0.63 -18.27
CA ASN A 105 -12.62 0.06 -19.03
C ASN A 105 -11.67 0.89 -18.15
N SER A 106 -11.95 1.03 -16.86
CA SER A 106 -11.12 1.85 -15.98
C SER A 106 -11.18 1.42 -14.52
N GLU A 107 -10.11 1.71 -13.81
CA GLU A 107 -9.98 1.55 -12.37
C GLU A 107 -9.41 2.84 -11.77
N VAL A 108 -10.02 3.32 -10.70
CA VAL A 108 -9.48 4.41 -9.87
C VAL A 108 -9.27 3.89 -8.47
N THR A 109 -8.08 4.07 -7.91
CA THR A 109 -7.79 3.81 -6.50
C THR A 109 -7.34 5.10 -5.83
N VAL A 110 -7.96 5.42 -4.70
CA VAL A 110 -7.57 6.53 -3.82
C VAL A 110 -7.17 5.96 -2.47
N GLY A 111 -6.05 6.42 -1.93
CA GLY A 111 -5.48 5.90 -0.69
C GLY A 111 -4.21 5.10 -0.95
N SER A 112 -4.03 3.99 -0.23
CA SER A 112 -2.84 3.14 -0.31
C SER A 112 -2.94 2.14 -1.46
N PHE A 113 -1.88 2.01 -2.25
CA PHE A 113 -1.80 1.02 -3.33
C PHE A 113 -0.36 0.59 -3.60
N TYR A 114 -0.24 -0.63 -4.12
CA TYR A 114 1.00 -1.17 -4.68
C TYR A 114 0.94 -1.06 -6.20
N GLU A 115 2.08 -0.79 -6.83
CA GLU A 115 2.18 -0.71 -8.27
C GLU A 115 3.61 -0.99 -8.72
N GLN A 116 3.74 -1.56 -9.91
CA GLN A 116 5.01 -1.83 -10.56
C GLN A 116 4.92 -1.48 -12.04
N PHE A 117 5.89 -0.72 -12.54
CA PHE A 117 6.00 -0.40 -13.96
C PHE A 117 6.90 -1.41 -14.68
N GLY A 118 6.27 -2.22 -15.55
CA GLY A 118 6.98 -3.28 -16.28
C GLY A 118 7.65 -4.29 -15.36
N ASN A 119 8.96 -4.48 -15.53
CA ASN A 119 9.78 -5.38 -14.72
C ASN A 119 10.25 -4.78 -13.38
N GLY A 120 9.81 -3.57 -13.04
CA GLY A 120 10.12 -2.92 -11.78
C GLY A 120 11.40 -2.08 -11.74
N LEU A 121 12.16 -1.99 -12.83
CA LEU A 121 13.39 -1.21 -12.88
C LEU A 121 13.14 0.31 -12.76
N VAL A 122 12.02 0.79 -13.32
CA VAL A 122 11.68 2.22 -13.27
C VAL A 122 10.94 2.55 -11.98
N PHE A 123 9.99 1.70 -11.60
CA PHE A 123 9.17 1.90 -10.42
C PHE A 123 8.62 0.59 -9.88
N ARG A 124 8.74 0.41 -8.57
CA ARG A 124 8.12 -0.67 -7.82
C ARG A 124 7.85 -0.23 -6.39
N VAL A 125 6.60 -0.38 -5.94
CA VAL A 125 6.20 -0.31 -4.53
C VAL A 125 5.52 -1.61 -4.15
N TRP A 126 5.92 -2.19 -2.99
CA TRP A 126 5.55 -3.54 -2.60
C TRP A 126 5.64 -3.75 -1.10
N GLU A 127 5.15 -4.87 -0.62
CA GLU A 127 5.28 -5.31 0.76
C GLU A 127 6.00 -6.66 0.81
N ASP A 128 6.92 -6.78 1.73
CA ASP A 128 7.54 -8.04 2.13
C ASP A 128 7.71 -8.03 3.65
N ARG A 129 6.83 -8.76 4.32
CA ARG A 129 6.81 -8.82 5.77
C ARG A 129 7.99 -9.57 6.36
N GLN A 130 8.63 -10.47 5.60
CA GLN A 130 9.83 -11.17 6.07
C GLN A 130 11.04 -10.24 6.09
N LEU A 131 11.10 -9.33 5.15
CA LEU A 131 12.16 -8.32 5.04
C LEU A 131 11.85 -7.00 5.78
N GLY A 132 10.67 -6.89 6.38
CA GLY A 132 10.23 -5.64 7.03
C GLY A 132 10.01 -4.48 6.04
N ILE A 133 9.77 -4.80 4.76
CA ILE A 133 9.59 -3.81 3.71
C ILE A 133 8.09 -3.59 3.49
N ASN A 134 7.66 -2.33 3.62
CA ASN A 134 6.36 -1.88 3.13
C ASN A 134 6.48 -0.43 2.68
N ASN A 135 6.66 -0.25 1.37
CA ASN A 135 6.87 1.04 0.74
C ASN A 135 5.69 1.49 -0.13
N THR A 136 4.47 1.09 0.26
CA THR A 136 3.23 1.43 -0.44
C THR A 136 3.13 2.92 -0.76
N LEU A 137 2.47 3.24 -1.86
CA LEU A 137 2.18 4.62 -2.23
C LEU A 137 0.79 5.01 -1.70
N ARG A 138 0.67 6.19 -1.08
CA ARG A 138 -0.61 6.81 -0.73
C ARG A 138 -0.89 7.98 -1.66
N GLY A 139 -1.98 7.89 -2.39
CA GLY A 139 -2.34 8.91 -3.35
C GLY A 139 -3.47 8.46 -4.25
N ILE A 140 -3.27 8.64 -5.55
CA ILE A 140 -4.22 8.26 -6.59
C ILE A 140 -3.51 7.36 -7.61
N ARG A 141 -4.20 6.29 -8.02
CA ARG A 141 -3.86 5.45 -9.18
C ARG A 141 -5.05 5.41 -10.12
N TYR A 142 -4.80 5.64 -11.39
CA TYR A 142 -5.78 5.48 -12.45
C TYR A 142 -5.28 4.48 -13.48
N LYS A 143 -6.08 3.44 -13.75
CA LYS A 143 -5.84 2.51 -14.85
C LYS A 143 -6.92 2.67 -15.89
N PHE A 144 -6.52 2.66 -17.16
CA PHE A 144 -7.41 2.80 -18.30
C PHE A 144 -7.10 1.75 -19.34
N TYR A 145 -8.14 1.06 -19.78
CA TYR A 145 -8.10 -0.02 -20.74
C TYR A 145 -8.94 0.35 -21.97
N PRO A 146 -8.41 1.18 -22.89
CA PRO A 146 -9.14 1.61 -24.09
C PRO A 146 -9.49 0.41 -25.00
N SER A 147 -8.68 -0.61 -25.00
CA SER A 147 -8.93 -1.90 -25.66
C SER A 147 -8.25 -3.03 -24.87
N LYS A 148 -8.43 -4.29 -25.26
CA LYS A 148 -7.78 -5.44 -24.61
C LYS A 148 -6.26 -5.40 -24.71
N GLU A 149 -5.77 -4.80 -25.80
CA GLU A 149 -4.36 -4.75 -26.18
C GLU A 149 -3.61 -3.59 -25.50
N VAL A 150 -4.34 -2.63 -24.91
CA VAL A 150 -3.76 -1.39 -24.39
C VAL A 150 -4.13 -1.20 -22.93
N GLU A 151 -3.11 -1.08 -22.09
CA GLU A 151 -3.22 -0.68 -20.69
C GLU A 151 -2.43 0.60 -20.46
N ILE A 152 -3.05 1.56 -19.78
CA ILE A 152 -2.42 2.82 -19.34
C ILE A 152 -2.63 2.96 -17.84
N THR A 153 -1.55 3.16 -17.09
CA THR A 153 -1.58 3.42 -15.66
C THR A 153 -0.96 4.78 -15.37
N ALA A 154 -1.65 5.61 -14.61
CA ALA A 154 -1.11 6.87 -14.07
C ALA A 154 -1.14 6.82 -12.53
N ILE A 155 -0.09 7.34 -11.91
CA ILE A 155 0.04 7.39 -10.45
C ILE A 155 0.47 8.76 -9.97
N HIS A 156 -0.01 9.12 -8.78
CA HIS A 156 0.45 10.30 -8.05
C HIS A 156 0.30 10.07 -6.56
N GLY A 157 1.36 10.26 -5.78
CA GLY A 157 1.28 10.03 -4.35
C GLY A 157 2.61 10.15 -3.62
N LYS A 158 2.58 9.82 -2.33
CA LYS A 158 3.71 9.81 -1.41
C LYS A 158 4.02 8.39 -0.95
N GLN A 159 5.29 8.06 -0.91
CA GLN A 159 5.75 6.74 -0.46
C GLN A 159 5.70 6.63 1.06
N ARG A 160 5.24 5.50 1.56
CA ARG A 160 5.20 5.16 2.98
C ARG A 160 6.61 4.91 3.51
N PHE A 161 6.84 5.35 4.75
CA PHE A 161 8.00 5.06 5.55
C PHE A 161 7.56 4.86 7.02
N GLY A 162 7.51 3.61 7.48
CA GLY A 162 6.92 3.27 8.77
C GLY A 162 5.41 3.60 8.80
N PHE A 163 4.98 4.39 9.76
CA PHE A 163 3.61 4.92 9.85
C PHE A 163 3.45 6.30 9.19
N GLU A 164 4.54 6.87 8.69
CA GLU A 164 4.57 8.18 8.06
C GLU A 164 4.68 8.08 6.53
N TYR A 165 4.69 9.22 5.87
CA TYR A 165 4.85 9.35 4.42
C TYR A 165 5.96 10.32 4.08
N SER A 166 6.74 9.95 3.07
CA SER A 166 7.83 10.76 2.53
C SER A 166 7.37 12.18 2.17
N ASN A 167 8.23 13.17 2.37
CA ASN A 167 8.01 14.53 1.88
C ASN A 167 8.11 14.65 0.36
N SER A 168 8.65 13.63 -0.32
CA SER A 168 8.69 13.59 -1.78
C SER A 168 7.36 13.14 -2.36
N VAL A 169 7.01 13.70 -3.51
CA VAL A 169 5.86 13.32 -4.32
C VAL A 169 6.34 12.56 -5.54
N ILE A 170 5.73 11.42 -5.79
CA ILE A 170 6.00 10.57 -6.96
C ILE A 170 4.83 10.70 -7.91
N SER A 171 5.13 10.95 -9.18
CA SER A 171 4.15 10.97 -10.28
C SER A 171 4.71 10.19 -11.46
N GLY A 172 3.88 9.42 -12.11
CA GLY A 172 4.35 8.65 -13.25
C GLY A 172 3.23 8.06 -14.07
N PHE A 173 3.61 7.56 -15.22
CA PHE A 173 2.72 6.75 -16.04
C PHE A 173 3.45 5.54 -16.64
N ASN A 174 2.67 4.51 -16.89
CA ASN A 174 3.08 3.29 -17.60
C ASN A 174 2.05 3.02 -18.68
N SER A 175 2.50 2.66 -19.87
CA SER A 175 1.65 2.19 -20.95
C SER A 175 2.22 0.89 -21.50
N ASN A 176 1.37 -0.11 -21.67
CA ASN A 176 1.69 -1.39 -22.30
C ASN A 176 0.75 -1.58 -23.49
N ILE A 177 1.32 -1.89 -24.65
CA ILE A 177 0.59 -2.12 -25.89
C ILE A 177 1.02 -3.49 -26.45
N ASN A 178 0.09 -4.43 -26.53
CA ASN A 178 0.32 -5.71 -27.20
C ASN A 178 0.19 -5.51 -28.72
N ILE A 179 1.30 -5.19 -29.34
CA ILE A 179 1.37 -4.90 -30.79
C ILE A 179 0.98 -6.11 -31.64
N ALA A 180 1.40 -7.29 -31.21
CA ALA A 180 1.09 -8.52 -31.94
C ALA A 180 -0.42 -8.77 -32.03
N GLU A 181 -1.12 -8.62 -30.91
CA GLU A 181 -2.58 -8.77 -30.84
C GLU A 181 -3.31 -7.63 -31.57
N PHE A 182 -2.83 -6.38 -31.39
CA PHE A 182 -3.37 -5.22 -32.07
C PHE A 182 -3.32 -5.35 -33.61
N LEU A 183 -2.21 -5.88 -34.15
CA LEU A 183 -2.03 -6.15 -35.56
C LEU A 183 -2.51 -7.53 -36.01
N LYS A 184 -3.10 -8.36 -35.11
CA LYS A 184 -3.60 -9.72 -35.37
C LYS A 184 -2.51 -10.66 -35.92
N LEU A 185 -1.31 -10.55 -35.40
CA LEU A 185 -0.16 -11.41 -35.78
C LEU A 185 -0.14 -12.65 -34.89
N ASN A 186 -0.74 -13.75 -35.37
CA ASN A 186 -1.01 -14.96 -34.56
C ASN A 186 0.25 -15.75 -34.12
N ASN A 187 1.39 -15.51 -34.75
CA ASN A 187 2.64 -16.29 -34.53
C ASN A 187 3.73 -15.43 -33.84
N LEU A 188 3.40 -14.27 -33.36
CA LEU A 188 4.36 -13.35 -32.74
C LEU A 188 3.84 -12.88 -31.37
N VAL A 189 4.75 -12.76 -30.41
CA VAL A 189 4.49 -12.08 -29.14
C VAL A 189 5.35 -10.82 -29.12
N PHE A 190 4.71 -9.65 -29.23
CA PHE A 190 5.41 -8.38 -29.22
C PHE A 190 4.62 -7.33 -28.44
N THR A 191 5.18 -6.91 -27.32
CA THR A 191 4.60 -5.87 -26.45
C THR A 191 5.53 -4.66 -26.38
N LEU A 192 4.98 -3.49 -26.63
CA LEU A 192 5.67 -2.22 -26.45
C LEU A 192 5.27 -1.60 -25.11
N GLY A 193 6.23 -1.21 -24.28
CA GLY A 193 6.00 -0.54 -23.03
C GLY A 193 6.67 0.84 -22.98
N LEU A 194 5.92 1.90 -22.65
CA LEU A 194 6.44 3.24 -22.39
C LEU A 194 6.22 3.60 -20.92
N ARG A 195 7.28 4.03 -20.24
CA ARG A 195 7.25 4.32 -18.81
C ARG A 195 7.94 5.64 -18.50
N HIS A 196 7.33 6.42 -17.64
CA HIS A 196 7.91 7.65 -17.11
C HIS A 196 7.64 7.76 -15.63
N LEU A 197 8.65 8.22 -14.87
CA LEU A 197 8.52 8.51 -13.45
C LEU A 197 9.22 9.82 -13.13
N ASN A 198 8.56 10.63 -12.32
CA ASN A 198 9.11 11.84 -11.72
C ASN A 198 8.98 11.75 -10.20
N ARG A 199 10.06 12.04 -9.47
CA ARG A 199 10.05 12.23 -8.03
C ARG A 199 10.47 13.67 -7.72
N TYR A 200 9.54 14.43 -7.19
CA TYR A 200 9.78 15.77 -6.72
C TYR A 200 9.98 15.77 -5.20
N GLN A 201 11.10 16.31 -4.76
CA GLN A 201 11.41 16.51 -3.35
C GLN A 201 11.90 17.94 -3.15
N LYS A 202 11.22 18.69 -2.28
CA LYS A 202 11.70 20.00 -1.87
C LYS A 202 12.96 19.79 -1.03
N LEU A 203 14.10 20.28 -1.49
CA LEU A 203 15.31 20.32 -0.70
C LEU A 203 15.08 21.36 0.42
N ASN A 204 15.09 20.95 1.66
CA ASN A 204 15.29 21.87 2.75
C ASN A 204 16.72 22.39 2.60
N ALA A 205 16.88 23.68 2.34
CA ALA A 205 18.18 24.36 2.30
C ALA A 205 18.73 24.48 3.74
N GLY A 206 19.18 23.35 4.29
CA GLY A 206 19.67 23.19 5.63
C GLY A 206 20.79 22.16 5.71
N PHE A 207 21.62 22.09 4.65
CA PHE A 207 22.94 21.48 4.80
C PHE A 207 23.86 22.57 5.38
N GLY A 208 23.99 22.64 6.71
CA GLY A 208 25.05 23.44 7.29
C GLY A 208 24.79 24.21 8.57
N GLU A 209 23.76 23.92 9.34
CA GLU A 209 23.73 24.35 10.74
C GLU A 209 23.72 23.13 11.65
N PRO A 210 24.84 22.85 12.39
CA PRO A 210 24.80 21.90 13.50
C PRO A 210 23.98 22.54 14.62
N GLU A 211 22.97 21.81 15.13
CA GLU A 211 22.38 22.10 16.44
C GLU A 211 23.39 21.87 17.55
#